data_62a6e7ab157cc5bd2b95719b41c61871
#
_entry.id   62a6e7ab157cc5bd2b95719b41c61871
#
_cell.length_a   1.000
_cell.length_b   1.000
_cell.length_c   1.000
_cell.angle_alpha   90.00
_cell.angle_beta   90.00
_cell.angle_gamma   90.00
#
_symmetry.space_group_name_H-M   'P 1'
#
loop_
_entity.id
_entity.type
_entity.pdbx_description
1 polymer ?
#
loop_
_entity_poly.entity_id
_entity_poly.type
_entity_poly.pdbx_seq_one_letter_code
_entity_poly.pdbx_strand_id
1 'polypeptide(L)' 'MRHCYIFDYSTADIYHTKLPDILITNEEIESYLSNNLGFQLSTIHYMVTESELGIIEL' A
#
# COMPACT_ATOMS: atom_id res chain seq x y z
N MET A 1 6.68 -0.27 13.06
CA MET A 1 5.46 -0.39 12.23
C MET A 1 5.82 -0.23 10.77
N ARG A 2 5.28 -1.09 9.92
CA ARG A 2 5.58 -1.04 8.48
C ARG A 2 4.74 0.01 7.78
N HIS A 3 5.25 0.49 6.66
CA HIS A 3 4.56 1.44 5.80
C HIS A 3 4.10 0.74 4.53
N CYS A 4 2.96 1.14 4.01
CA CYS A 4 2.46 0.65 2.73
C CYS A 4 2.22 1.84 1.81
N TYR A 5 2.83 1.81 0.63
CA TYR A 5 2.65 2.82 -0.40
C TYR A 5 1.87 2.20 -1.55
N ILE A 6 0.75 2.80 -1.89
CA ILE A 6 -0.18 2.27 -2.89
C ILE A 6 -0.18 3.21 -4.09
N PHE A 7 0.19 2.68 -5.25
CA PHE A 7 0.16 3.40 -6.52
C PHE A 7 -1.17 3.08 -7.20
N ASP A 8 -2.07 4.06 -7.26
CA ASP A 8 -3.38 3.88 -7.86
C ASP A 8 -3.38 4.44 -9.29
N TYR A 9 -3.43 3.53 -10.26
CA TYR A 9 -3.39 3.92 -11.67
C TYR A 9 -4.68 4.56 -12.15
N SER A 10 -5.79 4.28 -11.50
CA SER A 10 -7.07 4.86 -11.91
C SER A 10 -7.17 6.34 -11.58
N THR A 11 -6.45 6.80 -10.56
CA THR A 11 -6.45 8.19 -10.13
C THR A 11 -5.11 8.89 -10.33
N ALA A 12 -4.08 8.12 -10.70
CA ALA A 12 -2.69 8.61 -10.84
C ALA A 12 -2.15 9.20 -9.54
N ASP A 13 -2.50 8.58 -8.41
CA ASP A 13 -2.10 9.04 -7.08
C ASP A 13 -1.28 7.99 -6.35
N ILE A 14 -0.50 8.45 -5.37
CA ILE A 14 0.22 7.60 -4.45
C ILE A 14 -0.36 7.81 -3.06
N TYR A 15 -0.78 6.73 -2.42
CA TYR A 15 -1.31 6.76 -1.06
C TYR A 15 -0.34 6.10 -0.12
N HIS A 16 -0.31 6.58 1.11
CA HIS A 16 0.52 6.02 2.18
C HIS A 16 -0.36 5.68 3.36
N THR A 17 -0.15 4.49 3.93
CA THR A 17 -0.76 4.10 5.19
C THR A 17 0.23 3.28 5.98
N LYS A 18 0.05 3.24 7.30
CA LYS A 18 0.79 2.36 8.17
C LYS A 18 0.03 1.05 8.29
N LEU A 19 0.76 -0.07 8.22
CA LEU A 19 0.15 -1.39 8.31
C LEU A 19 0.16 -1.89 9.75
N PRO A 20 -0.96 -2.43 10.24
CA PRO A 20 -0.97 -3.16 11.50
C PRO A 20 0.02 -4.33 11.45
N ASP A 21 0.72 -4.56 12.55
CA ASP A 21 1.75 -5.60 12.62
C ASP A 21 1.17 -7.02 12.49
N ILE A 22 -0.11 -7.17 12.71
CA ILE A 22 -0.80 -8.45 12.57
C ILE A 22 -0.91 -8.91 11.11
N LEU A 23 -0.80 -7.99 10.15
CA LEU A 23 -0.89 -8.32 8.74
C LEU A 23 0.46 -8.80 8.24
N ILE A 24 0.62 -10.10 8.09
CA ILE A 24 1.91 -10.73 7.78
C ILE A 24 2.02 -11.14 6.31
N THR A 25 0.99 -11.82 5.77
CA THR A 25 1.03 -12.32 4.41
C THR A 25 0.54 -11.29 3.40
N ASN A 26 0.93 -11.46 2.13
CA ASN A 26 0.42 -10.60 1.06
C ASN A 26 -1.09 -10.68 0.95
N GLU A 27 -1.67 -11.86 1.15
CA GLU A 27 -3.12 -12.02 1.11
C GLU A 27 -3.83 -11.21 2.18
N GLU A 28 -3.27 -11.19 3.39
CA GLU A 28 -3.82 -10.39 4.49
C GLU A 28 -3.71 -8.90 4.18
N ILE A 29 -2.58 -8.45 3.64
CA ILE A 29 -2.36 -7.05 3.27
C ILE A 29 -3.34 -6.65 2.16
N GLU A 30 -3.48 -7.47 1.12
CA GLU A 30 -4.40 -7.17 0.02
C GLU A 30 -5.84 -7.14 0.48
N SER A 31 -6.22 -8.05 1.37
CA SER A 31 -7.56 -8.03 1.97
C SER A 31 -7.80 -6.73 2.74
N TYR A 32 -6.81 -6.28 3.48
CA TYR A 32 -6.89 -5.03 4.22
C TYR A 32 -7.05 -3.83 3.28
N LEU A 33 -6.25 -3.77 2.22
CA LEU A 33 -6.34 -2.69 1.24
C LEU A 33 -7.69 -2.66 0.55
N SER A 34 -8.23 -3.82 0.21
CA SER A 34 -9.52 -3.92 -0.48
C SER A 34 -10.70 -3.67 0.46
N ASN A 35 -10.74 -4.37 1.59
CA ASN A 35 -11.92 -4.39 2.46
C ASN A 35 -11.97 -3.22 3.43
N ASN A 36 -10.83 -2.78 3.95
CA ASN A 36 -10.79 -1.71 4.95
C ASN A 36 -10.57 -0.33 4.33
N LEU A 37 -9.75 -0.25 3.28
CA LEU A 37 -9.42 1.02 2.65
C LEU A 37 -10.16 1.25 1.32
N GLY A 38 -10.83 0.23 0.80
CA GLY A 38 -11.65 0.36 -0.40
C GLY A 38 -10.90 0.43 -1.72
N PHE A 39 -9.64 -0.01 -1.77
CA PHE A 39 -8.90 -0.04 -3.03
C PHE A 39 -9.34 -1.20 -3.90
N GLN A 40 -9.31 -0.98 -5.21
CA GLN A 40 -9.57 -2.02 -6.19
C GLN A 40 -8.22 -2.62 -6.61
N LEU A 41 -7.97 -3.87 -6.21
CA LEU A 41 -6.64 -4.50 -6.38
C LEU A 41 -6.18 -4.56 -7.84
N SER A 42 -7.11 -4.61 -8.78
CA SER A 42 -6.78 -4.68 -10.22
C SER A 42 -6.18 -3.39 -10.78
N THR A 43 -6.35 -2.26 -10.08
CA THR A 43 -5.88 -0.95 -10.55
C THR A 43 -4.78 -0.35 -9.70
N ILE A 44 -4.22 -1.14 -8.79
CA ILE A 44 -3.16 -0.64 -7.89
C ILE A 44 -1.95 -1.55 -7.91
N HIS A 45 -0.80 -0.96 -7.57
CA HIS A 45 0.37 -1.69 -7.07
C HIS A 45 0.70 -1.15 -5.69
N TYR A 46 1.33 -1.97 -4.85
CA TYR A 46 1.71 -1.51 -3.52
C TYR A 46 3.10 -2.00 -3.16
N MET A 47 3.73 -1.29 -2.24
CA MET A 47 5.04 -1.64 -1.72
C MET A 47 5.02 -1.49 -0.20
N VAL A 48 5.54 -2.50 0.49
CA VAL A 48 5.65 -2.48 1.95
C VAL A 48 7.10 -2.20 2.32
N THR A 49 7.31 -1.22 3.19
CA THR A 49 8.65 -0.82 3.62
C THR A 49 8.73 -0.69 5.13
N GLU A 50 9.94 -0.81 5.66
CA GLU A 50 10.21 -0.61 7.08
C GLU A 50 10.31 0.88 7.44
N SER A 51 10.66 1.71 6.48
CA SER A 51 10.83 3.14 6.66
C SER A 51 10.07 3.91 5.61
N GLU A 52 9.96 5.22 5.79
CA GLU A 52 9.31 6.06 4.81
C GLU A 52 10.01 6.00 3.45
N LEU A 53 9.21 6.07 2.39
CA LEU A 53 9.71 6.00 1.03
C LEU A 53 10.47 7.28 0.68
N GLY A 54 11.68 7.11 0.15
CA GLY A 54 12.43 8.22 -0.42
C GLY A 54 12.07 8.41 -1.88
N ILE A 55 11.95 9.66 -2.31
CA ILE A 55 11.70 9.99 -3.71
C ILE A 55 12.96 10.63 -4.26
N ILE A 56 13.50 10.03 -5.30
CA ILE A 56 14.71 10.52 -5.95
C ILE A 56 14.33 10.98 -7.34
N GLU A 57 14.55 12.26 -7.61
CA GLU A 57 14.31 12.79 -8.96
C GLU A 57 15.56 12.64 -9.82
N LEU A 58 15.36 12.19 -11.03
CA LEU A 58 16.45 11.96 -11.98
C LEU A 58 16.64 13.13 -12.93
#